data_226fedecb94391608910d580df5376b7
#
_entry.id   226fedecb94391608910d580df5376b7
#
_cell.length_a   1.000
_cell.length_b   1.000
_cell.length_c   1.000
_cell.angle_alpha   90.00
_cell.angle_beta   90.00
_cell.angle_gamma   90.00
#
_symmetry.space_group_name_H-M   'P 1'
#
loop_
_entity.id
_entity.type
_entity.pdbx_description
1 polymer ?
#
loop_
_entity_poly.entity_id
_entity_poly.type
_entity_poly.pdbx_seq_one_letter_code
_entity_poly.pdbx_strand_id
1 'polypeptide(L)'
;MKNITDEQKIYELSLIWKEAEYNFAFWHKFDKSFNWDEEYKKALERVLKTKNIYEYYKELMRFVALLKDGHTGVWFPKEIINSDDYFSTLPLLVQFIDNEYVITNVDVSIKDIVKRYSIIKMIDGIPTKKYIKENIYPYIWHEKEDSCAYQTIAYLFRGPLNSNVELLLEENGVEYNVILTRTNKKMKYYYPLVKFCSETLTTIYDSKSHMIQMSNDKIAIIIISSMMNDELGEEILKNYELLKNAKAYIIDIRNNGGGNSNNADHVASLFIGNSFRTDNAYHPIHIGAYKAWGKYNKVNEMTEEELKIQYGDNAFYEKIYKICNHIYYEHDESDTIIQNVPGKLVGPIIILSSAYTASAAENFINVMKYYTDAIVIGSSSFGSTGQPLMYELESGGGFRICTRRSLALDGSEFINLGFKPDIECCLSIDDFKTNTDSVMKKAIETIRKIK
;
A
#
# COMPACT_ATOMS: atom_id res chain seq x y z
N MET A 1 22.12 -15.05 18.21
CA MET A 1 20.71 -14.64 18.12
C MET A 1 20.02 -14.89 19.44
N LYS A 2 19.19 -13.95 19.92
CA LYS A 2 18.43 -14.09 21.16
C LYS A 2 17.47 -15.28 21.03
N ASN A 3 17.57 -16.27 21.91
CA ASN A 3 16.56 -17.34 21.94
C ASN A 3 15.27 -16.76 22.53
N ILE A 4 14.20 -16.85 21.80
CA ILE A 4 12.86 -16.49 22.27
C ILE A 4 12.27 -17.65 23.07
N THR A 5 11.77 -17.41 24.27
CA THR A 5 11.15 -18.44 25.11
C THR A 5 9.72 -18.72 24.68
N ASP A 6 9.17 -19.87 25.05
CA ASP A 6 7.79 -20.20 24.74
C ASP A 6 6.81 -19.25 25.45
N GLU A 7 7.14 -18.77 26.66
CA GLU A 7 6.36 -17.75 27.37
C GLU A 7 6.29 -16.44 26.59
N GLN A 8 7.42 -15.99 26.02
CA GLN A 8 7.43 -14.80 25.17
C GLN A 8 6.62 -15.00 23.90
N LYS A 9 6.75 -16.16 23.22
CA LYS A 9 5.94 -16.47 22.02
C LYS A 9 4.43 -16.42 22.32
N ILE A 10 4.03 -17.03 23.45
CA ILE A 10 2.62 -17.04 23.87
C ILE A 10 2.16 -15.61 24.18
N TYR A 11 2.94 -14.86 24.96
CA TYR A 11 2.58 -13.50 25.36
C TYR A 11 2.42 -12.57 24.15
N GLU A 12 3.41 -12.53 23.26
CA GLU A 12 3.39 -11.64 22.10
C GLU A 12 2.31 -12.00 21.08
N LEU A 13 2.07 -13.31 20.83
CA LEU A 13 0.96 -13.74 19.98
C LEU A 13 -0.39 -13.39 20.62
N SER A 14 -0.53 -13.56 21.95
CA SER A 14 -1.76 -13.20 22.69
C SER A 14 -1.99 -11.68 22.67
N LEU A 15 -0.93 -10.89 22.72
CA LEU A 15 -0.99 -9.44 22.61
C LEU A 15 -1.56 -9.04 21.23
N ILE A 16 -1.02 -9.60 20.14
CA ILE A 16 -1.52 -9.35 18.77
C ILE A 16 -3.00 -9.76 18.65
N TRP A 17 -3.35 -10.96 19.11
CA TRP A 17 -4.71 -11.47 19.07
C TRP A 17 -5.69 -10.54 19.79
N LYS A 18 -5.36 -10.13 21.03
CA LYS A 18 -6.18 -9.26 21.86
C LYS A 18 -6.31 -7.85 21.26
N GLU A 19 -5.20 -7.26 20.84
CA GLU A 19 -5.21 -5.90 20.31
C GLU A 19 -5.95 -5.83 18.96
N ALA A 20 -5.85 -6.87 18.13
CA ALA A 20 -6.65 -6.96 16.92
C ALA A 20 -8.15 -7.10 17.23
N GLU A 21 -8.53 -7.94 18.19
CA GLU A 21 -9.93 -8.14 18.60
C GLU A 21 -10.62 -6.82 18.96
N TYR A 22 -9.91 -5.92 19.65
CA TYR A 22 -10.51 -4.66 20.13
C TYR A 22 -10.34 -3.48 19.18
N ASN A 23 -9.27 -3.43 18.40
CA ASN A 23 -8.87 -2.21 17.71
C ASN A 23 -8.97 -2.30 16.19
N PHE A 24 -9.09 -3.51 15.61
CA PHE A 24 -9.12 -3.64 14.16
C PHE A 24 -10.43 -3.09 13.56
N ALA A 25 -10.30 -2.17 12.61
CA ALA A 25 -11.41 -1.40 12.08
C ALA A 25 -12.32 -2.16 11.09
N PHE A 26 -11.91 -3.34 10.59
CA PHE A 26 -12.57 -3.98 9.45
C PHE A 26 -13.15 -5.37 9.74
N TRP A 27 -13.49 -5.69 10.99
CA TRP A 27 -14.14 -6.95 11.36
C TRP A 27 -15.44 -7.22 10.58
N HIS A 28 -16.18 -6.17 10.22
CA HIS A 28 -17.42 -6.28 9.44
C HIS A 28 -17.24 -6.85 8.03
N LYS A 29 -16.01 -6.89 7.51
CA LYS A 29 -15.69 -7.45 6.17
C LYS A 29 -15.54 -8.96 6.17
N PHE A 30 -15.45 -9.59 7.33
CA PHE A 30 -15.28 -11.03 7.45
C PHE A 30 -16.62 -11.75 7.43
N ASP A 31 -16.63 -12.89 6.75
CA ASP A 31 -17.74 -13.83 6.83
C ASP A 31 -17.92 -14.34 8.27
N LYS A 32 -19.14 -14.66 8.66
CA LYS A 32 -19.46 -15.20 10.01
C LYS A 32 -18.78 -16.54 10.31
N SER A 33 -18.36 -17.28 9.29
CA SER A 33 -17.56 -18.51 9.45
C SER A 33 -16.12 -18.24 9.88
N PHE A 34 -15.62 -17.01 9.71
CA PHE A 34 -14.29 -16.63 10.17
C PHE A 34 -14.27 -16.46 11.69
N ASN A 35 -13.46 -17.28 12.35
CA ASN A 35 -13.35 -17.27 13.82
C ASN A 35 -11.92 -16.91 14.23
N TRP A 36 -11.74 -15.69 14.73
CA TRP A 36 -10.43 -15.16 15.13
C TRP A 36 -9.80 -15.94 16.28
N ASP A 37 -10.61 -16.44 17.22
CA ASP A 37 -10.13 -17.27 18.33
C ASP A 37 -9.60 -18.63 17.86
N GLU A 38 -10.27 -19.25 16.89
CA GLU A 38 -9.81 -20.51 16.29
C GLU A 38 -8.52 -20.30 15.46
N GLU A 39 -8.39 -19.18 14.77
CA GLU A 39 -7.15 -18.84 14.07
C GLU A 39 -6.00 -18.57 15.06
N TYR A 40 -6.28 -17.94 16.21
CA TYR A 40 -5.31 -17.78 17.30
C TYR A 40 -4.82 -19.15 17.82
N LYS A 41 -5.71 -20.12 18.10
CA LYS A 41 -5.34 -21.46 18.54
C LYS A 41 -4.43 -22.16 17.53
N LYS A 42 -4.77 -22.09 16.25
CA LYS A 42 -3.92 -22.64 15.17
C LYS A 42 -2.57 -21.94 15.09
N ALA A 43 -2.54 -20.62 15.27
CA ALA A 43 -1.29 -19.85 15.29
C ALA A 43 -0.42 -20.22 16.50
N LEU A 44 -1.01 -20.40 17.69
CA LEU A 44 -0.32 -20.81 18.90
C LEU A 44 0.41 -22.16 18.73
N GLU A 45 -0.25 -23.15 18.12
CA GLU A 45 0.39 -24.42 17.81
C GLU A 45 1.60 -24.28 16.87
N ARG A 46 1.51 -23.33 15.90
CA ARG A 46 2.60 -23.10 14.94
C ARG A 46 3.77 -22.34 15.56
N VAL A 47 3.51 -21.27 16.32
CA VAL A 47 4.60 -20.48 16.94
C VAL A 47 5.38 -21.29 17.95
N LEU A 48 4.75 -22.18 18.70
CA LEU A 48 5.43 -23.07 19.65
C LEU A 48 6.35 -24.11 18.97
N LYS A 49 6.13 -24.42 17.69
CA LYS A 49 6.97 -25.33 16.91
C LYS A 49 8.17 -24.64 16.26
N THR A 50 8.22 -23.31 16.26
CA THR A 50 9.31 -22.55 15.63
C THR A 50 10.62 -22.74 16.37
N LYS A 51 11.71 -22.89 15.60
CA LYS A 51 13.06 -23.19 16.13
C LYS A 51 13.93 -21.96 16.34
N ASN A 52 13.58 -20.86 15.71
CA ASN A 52 14.32 -19.61 15.76
C ASN A 52 13.40 -18.40 15.63
N ILE A 53 13.94 -17.22 15.89
CA ILE A 53 13.18 -15.97 15.88
C ILE A 53 12.66 -15.60 14.46
N TYR A 54 13.36 -15.99 13.39
CA TYR A 54 12.90 -15.74 12.02
C TYR A 54 11.62 -16.54 11.69
N GLU A 55 11.63 -17.84 12.00
CA GLU A 55 10.44 -18.70 11.84
C GLU A 55 9.27 -18.17 12.67
N TYR A 56 9.55 -17.75 13.92
CA TYR A 56 8.54 -17.18 14.80
C TYR A 56 7.88 -15.95 14.19
N TYR A 57 8.66 -14.97 13.73
CA TYR A 57 8.10 -13.78 13.09
C TYR A 57 7.34 -14.10 11.79
N LYS A 58 7.78 -15.10 11.04
CA LYS A 58 7.01 -15.57 9.87
C LYS A 58 5.63 -16.10 10.27
N GLU A 59 5.51 -16.81 11.39
CA GLU A 59 4.20 -17.27 11.87
C GLU A 59 3.35 -16.10 12.42
N LEU A 60 3.94 -15.10 13.07
CA LEU A 60 3.22 -13.89 13.42
C LEU A 60 2.72 -13.14 12.18
N MET A 61 3.55 -12.99 11.14
CA MET A 61 3.14 -12.40 9.85
C MET A 61 2.00 -13.21 9.22
N ARG A 62 2.08 -14.54 9.23
CA ARG A 62 1.01 -15.41 8.72
C ARG A 62 -0.31 -15.19 9.46
N PHE A 63 -0.26 -15.05 10.78
CA PHE A 63 -1.45 -14.83 11.60
C PHE A 63 -2.08 -13.47 11.29
N VAL A 64 -1.28 -12.42 11.26
CA VAL A 64 -1.75 -11.05 11.00
C VAL A 64 -2.21 -10.86 9.54
N ALA A 65 -1.60 -11.56 8.58
CA ALA A 65 -2.02 -11.52 7.17
C ALA A 65 -3.47 -11.99 6.94
N LEU A 66 -4.04 -12.77 7.86
CA LEU A 66 -5.46 -13.17 7.82
C LEU A 66 -6.40 -11.96 7.90
N LEU A 67 -5.97 -10.84 8.48
CA LEU A 67 -6.77 -9.61 8.59
C LEU A 67 -6.91 -8.84 7.27
N LYS A 68 -6.12 -9.17 6.25
CA LYS A 68 -6.25 -8.65 4.88
C LYS A 68 -6.30 -7.12 4.80
N ASP A 69 -5.42 -6.45 5.53
CA ASP A 69 -5.37 -4.99 5.57
C ASP A 69 -3.93 -4.47 5.44
N GLY A 70 -3.71 -3.49 4.56
CA GLY A 70 -2.39 -2.95 4.24
C GLY A 70 -1.76 -2.11 5.35
N HIS A 71 -2.57 -1.59 6.28
CA HIS A 71 -2.08 -0.86 7.47
C HIS A 71 -1.93 -1.76 8.70
N THR A 72 -2.27 -3.05 8.58
CA THR A 72 -2.08 -4.08 9.62
C THR A 72 -0.93 -5.00 9.21
N GLY A 73 0.04 -5.22 10.09
CA GLY A 73 1.21 -6.02 9.72
C GLY A 73 2.19 -6.23 10.88
N VAL A 74 3.17 -7.08 10.63
CA VAL A 74 4.27 -7.42 11.56
C VAL A 74 5.60 -7.10 10.87
N TRP A 75 6.56 -6.58 11.62
CA TRP A 75 7.93 -6.37 11.13
C TRP A 75 8.95 -7.09 12.00
N PHE A 76 10.00 -7.56 11.34
CA PHE A 76 11.10 -8.25 11.99
C PHE A 76 11.96 -7.32 12.86
N PRO A 77 12.64 -7.86 13.88
CA PRO A 77 13.72 -7.17 14.56
C PRO A 77 14.81 -6.70 13.58
N LYS A 78 15.44 -5.56 13.85
CA LYS A 78 16.52 -5.01 13.01
C LYS A 78 17.69 -5.99 12.81
N GLU A 79 18.02 -6.76 13.86
CA GLU A 79 19.08 -7.77 13.83
C GLU A 79 18.79 -8.87 12.79
N ILE A 80 17.52 -9.25 12.63
CA ILE A 80 17.10 -10.24 11.65
C ILE A 80 17.12 -9.65 10.25
N ILE A 81 16.62 -8.42 10.08
CA ILE A 81 16.63 -7.72 8.77
C ILE A 81 18.05 -7.54 8.24
N ASN A 82 19.01 -7.29 9.14
CA ASN A 82 20.41 -7.11 8.79
C ASN A 82 21.22 -8.43 8.78
N SER A 83 20.57 -9.56 9.02
CA SER A 83 21.25 -10.86 9.04
C SER A 83 21.48 -11.39 7.64
N ASP A 84 22.66 -11.90 7.39
CA ASP A 84 23.03 -12.60 6.16
C ASP A 84 22.30 -13.95 5.99
N ASP A 85 21.70 -14.47 7.08
CA ASP A 85 21.01 -15.76 7.06
C ASP A 85 19.65 -15.71 6.35
N TYR A 86 19.01 -14.51 6.25
CA TYR A 86 17.59 -14.45 5.83
C TYR A 86 17.26 -13.39 4.80
N PHE A 87 18.01 -12.28 4.73
CA PHE A 87 17.60 -11.10 3.97
C PHE A 87 18.51 -10.73 2.80
N SER A 88 19.48 -11.60 2.47
CA SER A 88 20.22 -11.46 1.22
C SER A 88 19.30 -11.69 0.02
N THR A 89 19.55 -11.03 -1.10
CA THR A 89 18.70 -11.09 -2.29
C THR A 89 19.51 -11.30 -3.57
N LEU A 90 18.85 -11.56 -4.67
CA LEU A 90 19.50 -11.61 -5.98
C LEU A 90 19.88 -10.19 -6.46
N PRO A 91 20.98 -10.06 -7.22
CA PRO A 91 21.44 -8.78 -7.76
C PRO A 91 20.61 -8.33 -8.98
N LEU A 92 19.27 -8.27 -8.81
CA LEU A 92 18.27 -7.94 -9.82
C LEU A 92 17.37 -6.81 -9.34
N LEU A 93 16.95 -5.94 -10.25
CA LEU A 93 15.81 -5.06 -10.05
C LEU A 93 14.61 -5.63 -10.82
N VAL A 94 13.56 -6.00 -10.08
CA VAL A 94 12.32 -6.57 -10.62
C VAL A 94 11.19 -5.57 -10.44
N GLN A 95 10.33 -5.50 -11.43
CA GLN A 95 9.08 -4.75 -11.38
C GLN A 95 7.91 -5.62 -11.88
N PHE A 96 6.71 -5.31 -11.44
CA PHE A 96 5.50 -5.95 -11.93
C PHE A 96 4.93 -5.09 -13.07
N ILE A 97 4.97 -5.62 -14.29
CA ILE A 97 4.64 -4.90 -15.53
C ILE A 97 3.90 -5.88 -16.44
N ASP A 98 2.82 -5.45 -17.07
CA ASP A 98 2.00 -6.29 -17.96
C ASP A 98 1.56 -7.60 -17.31
N ASN A 99 1.24 -7.56 -16.00
CA ASN A 99 0.85 -8.71 -15.19
C ASN A 99 1.93 -9.81 -15.06
N GLU A 100 3.21 -9.42 -15.23
CA GLU A 100 4.38 -10.30 -15.14
C GLU A 100 5.48 -9.68 -14.26
N TYR A 101 6.32 -10.52 -13.66
CA TYR A 101 7.51 -10.08 -12.92
C TYR A 101 8.68 -9.96 -13.88
N VAL A 102 9.09 -8.73 -14.15
CA VAL A 102 10.05 -8.37 -15.21
C VAL A 102 11.34 -7.83 -14.60
N ILE A 103 12.47 -8.31 -15.07
CA ILE A 103 13.80 -7.83 -14.68
C ILE A 103 14.09 -6.53 -15.42
N THR A 104 14.03 -5.39 -14.73
CA THR A 104 14.23 -4.07 -15.34
C THR A 104 15.68 -3.56 -15.23
N ASN A 105 16.47 -4.13 -14.32
CA ASN A 105 17.90 -3.86 -14.22
C ASN A 105 18.66 -5.03 -13.57
N VAL A 106 19.96 -5.07 -13.76
CA VAL A 106 20.85 -6.09 -13.21
C VAL A 106 22.11 -5.43 -12.63
N ASP A 107 22.74 -6.10 -11.68
CA ASP A 107 24.07 -5.71 -11.22
C ASP A 107 25.12 -5.95 -12.34
N VAL A 108 26.17 -5.12 -12.35
CA VAL A 108 27.27 -5.24 -13.33
C VAL A 108 27.91 -6.63 -13.33
N SER A 109 27.86 -7.37 -12.23
CA SER A 109 28.45 -8.71 -12.09
C SER A 109 27.73 -9.80 -12.88
N ILE A 110 26.48 -9.59 -13.25
CA ILE A 110 25.63 -10.59 -13.94
C ILE A 110 25.08 -10.10 -15.29
N LYS A 111 25.57 -8.97 -15.78
CA LYS A 111 25.10 -8.31 -17.01
C LYS A 111 25.14 -9.18 -18.27
N ASP A 112 26.10 -10.13 -18.32
CA ASP A 112 26.29 -11.03 -19.45
C ASP A 112 25.52 -12.36 -19.28
N ILE A 113 24.88 -12.57 -18.10
CA ILE A 113 24.17 -13.80 -17.76
C ILE A 113 22.66 -13.56 -17.86
N VAL A 114 22.19 -12.40 -17.41
CA VAL A 114 20.75 -12.06 -17.36
C VAL A 114 20.45 -10.91 -18.32
N LYS A 115 19.53 -11.15 -19.23
CA LYS A 115 19.08 -10.12 -20.17
C LYS A 115 18.05 -9.19 -19.52
N ARG A 116 18.18 -7.90 -19.77
CA ARG A 116 17.18 -6.90 -19.35
C ARG A 116 15.84 -7.19 -20.02
N TYR A 117 14.77 -6.93 -19.30
CA TYR A 117 13.37 -7.14 -19.68
C TYR A 117 12.96 -8.62 -19.80
N SER A 118 13.76 -9.55 -19.27
CA SER A 118 13.32 -10.93 -19.13
C SER A 118 12.18 -11.05 -18.13
N ILE A 119 11.20 -11.86 -18.49
CA ILE A 119 10.08 -12.28 -17.63
C ILE A 119 10.55 -13.48 -16.80
N ILE A 120 10.22 -13.48 -15.51
CA ILE A 120 10.53 -14.60 -14.61
C ILE A 120 9.41 -15.63 -14.71
N LYS A 121 9.65 -16.72 -15.41
CA LYS A 121 8.64 -17.78 -15.65
C LYS A 121 8.62 -18.82 -14.53
N MET A 122 9.78 -19.22 -14.01
CA MET A 122 9.89 -20.18 -12.91
C MET A 122 10.98 -19.76 -11.91
N ILE A 123 10.80 -20.13 -10.66
CA ILE A 123 11.73 -20.00 -9.55
C ILE A 123 11.90 -21.37 -8.91
N ASP A 124 13.12 -21.90 -8.86
CA ASP A 124 13.46 -23.22 -8.33
C ASP A 124 12.53 -24.34 -8.88
N GLY A 125 12.29 -24.31 -10.20
CA GLY A 125 11.45 -25.30 -10.90
C GLY A 125 9.92 -25.11 -10.70
N ILE A 126 9.48 -24.08 -9.97
CA ILE A 126 8.06 -23.80 -9.72
C ILE A 126 7.63 -22.58 -10.53
N PRO A 127 6.49 -22.62 -11.27
CA PRO A 127 5.95 -21.44 -11.96
C PRO A 127 5.83 -20.23 -11.03
N THR A 128 6.29 -19.06 -11.45
CA THR A 128 6.45 -17.86 -10.59
C THR A 128 5.19 -17.50 -9.79
N LYS A 129 4.02 -17.50 -10.44
CA LYS A 129 2.74 -17.20 -9.75
C LYS A 129 2.40 -18.27 -8.70
N LYS A 130 2.71 -19.54 -8.96
CA LYS A 130 2.51 -20.63 -7.99
C LYS A 130 3.51 -20.49 -6.82
N TYR A 131 4.77 -20.22 -7.11
CA TYR A 131 5.79 -19.99 -6.10
C TYR A 131 5.39 -18.86 -5.13
N ILE A 132 4.91 -17.73 -5.66
CA ILE A 132 4.45 -16.59 -4.89
C ILE A 132 3.26 -16.98 -4.01
N LYS A 133 2.28 -17.65 -4.58
CA LYS A 133 1.08 -18.09 -3.85
C LYS A 133 1.41 -19.00 -2.66
N GLU A 134 2.40 -19.89 -2.82
CA GLU A 134 2.76 -20.87 -1.79
C GLU A 134 3.77 -20.32 -0.77
N ASN A 135 4.72 -19.47 -1.20
CA ASN A 135 5.87 -19.07 -0.38
C ASN A 135 5.85 -17.62 0.11
N ILE A 136 5.02 -16.74 -0.47
CA ILE A 136 5.00 -15.31 -0.12
C ILE A 136 3.63 -14.90 0.40
N TYR A 137 2.55 -15.16 -0.32
CA TYR A 137 1.20 -14.75 0.04
C TYR A 137 0.75 -15.14 1.44
N PRO A 138 1.13 -16.30 2.01
CA PRO A 138 0.75 -16.62 3.38
C PRO A 138 1.27 -15.67 4.45
N TYR A 139 2.26 -14.83 4.14
CA TYR A 139 2.96 -13.95 5.08
C TYR A 139 2.75 -12.46 4.84
N ILE A 140 2.09 -12.11 3.76
CA ILE A 140 1.79 -10.72 3.40
C ILE A 140 0.30 -10.56 3.19
N TRP A 141 -0.20 -9.36 3.47
CA TRP A 141 -1.57 -9.02 3.11
C TRP A 141 -1.74 -9.01 1.58
N HIS A 142 -2.84 -9.57 1.09
CA HIS A 142 -3.20 -9.51 -0.32
C HIS A 142 -4.70 -9.69 -0.50
N GLU A 143 -5.33 -8.83 -1.29
CA GLU A 143 -6.67 -9.03 -1.85
C GLU A 143 -6.66 -8.91 -3.36
N LYS A 144 -5.83 -8.02 -3.91
CA LYS A 144 -5.59 -7.89 -5.35
C LYS A 144 -4.12 -8.14 -5.67
N GLU A 145 -3.85 -8.89 -6.74
CA GLU A 145 -2.49 -9.22 -7.17
C GLU A 145 -1.64 -7.96 -7.41
N ASP A 146 -2.19 -6.96 -8.10
CA ASP A 146 -1.49 -5.71 -8.41
C ASP A 146 -1.07 -4.93 -7.16
N SER A 147 -1.96 -4.85 -6.16
CA SER A 147 -1.68 -4.13 -4.91
C SER A 147 -0.60 -4.81 -4.08
N CYS A 148 -0.45 -6.13 -4.22
CA CYS A 148 0.55 -6.91 -3.49
C CYS A 148 1.86 -7.08 -4.23
N ALA A 149 1.92 -6.77 -5.52
CA ALA A 149 3.11 -6.97 -6.34
C ALA A 149 4.35 -6.32 -5.72
N TYR A 150 4.21 -5.11 -5.16
CA TYR A 150 5.31 -4.43 -4.47
C TYR A 150 5.81 -5.20 -3.24
N GLN A 151 4.91 -5.63 -2.36
CA GLN A 151 5.28 -6.42 -1.18
C GLN A 151 5.88 -7.76 -1.62
N THR A 152 5.29 -8.39 -2.64
CA THR A 152 5.80 -9.62 -3.23
C THR A 152 7.23 -9.46 -3.71
N ILE A 153 7.54 -8.41 -4.48
CA ILE A 153 8.89 -8.13 -5.00
C ILE A 153 9.90 -7.99 -3.85
N ALA A 154 9.50 -7.33 -2.77
CA ALA A 154 10.37 -7.15 -1.60
C ALA A 154 10.78 -8.46 -0.93
N TYR A 155 10.00 -9.53 -1.08
CA TYR A 155 10.26 -10.86 -0.49
C TYR A 155 10.69 -11.92 -1.51
N LEU A 156 10.54 -11.68 -2.82
CA LEU A 156 10.62 -12.67 -3.89
C LEU A 156 11.91 -13.52 -3.86
N PHE A 157 13.04 -12.88 -3.58
CA PHE A 157 14.33 -13.54 -3.61
C PHE A 157 15.08 -13.54 -2.28
N ARG A 158 14.42 -13.23 -1.18
CA ARG A 158 15.08 -13.21 0.12
C ARG A 158 15.48 -14.60 0.59
N GLY A 159 16.66 -14.70 1.18
CA GLY A 159 17.19 -15.95 1.70
C GLY A 159 18.63 -15.80 2.21
N PRO A 160 19.29 -16.94 2.55
CA PRO A 160 20.65 -16.94 3.05
C PRO A 160 21.67 -16.40 2.05
N LEU A 161 22.66 -15.65 2.56
CA LEU A 161 23.80 -15.19 1.76
C LEU A 161 24.51 -16.38 1.10
N ASN A 162 24.97 -16.19 -0.13
CA ASN A 162 25.64 -17.19 -0.96
C ASN A 162 24.80 -18.42 -1.32
N SER A 163 23.50 -18.44 -1.01
CA SER A 163 22.61 -19.48 -1.53
C SER A 163 22.20 -19.20 -2.96
N ASN A 164 21.93 -20.25 -3.72
CA ASN A 164 21.56 -20.17 -5.13
C ASN A 164 20.05 -20.19 -5.33
N VAL A 165 19.61 -19.58 -6.41
CA VAL A 165 18.24 -19.64 -6.94
C VAL A 165 18.33 -19.97 -8.42
N GLU A 166 17.58 -20.95 -8.86
CA GLU A 166 17.42 -21.28 -10.27
C GLU A 166 16.22 -20.52 -10.85
N LEU A 167 16.43 -19.82 -11.96
CA LEU A 167 15.39 -19.08 -12.65
C LEU A 167 15.25 -19.58 -14.09
N LEU A 168 14.01 -19.84 -14.53
CA LEU A 168 13.65 -19.90 -15.93
C LEU A 168 13.19 -18.50 -16.35
N LEU A 169 13.90 -17.90 -17.26
CA LEU A 169 13.68 -16.56 -17.78
C LEU A 169 13.25 -16.63 -19.24
N GLU A 170 12.38 -15.71 -19.66
CA GLU A 170 11.97 -15.54 -21.04
C GLU A 170 12.28 -14.12 -21.53
N GLU A 171 12.95 -13.99 -22.64
CA GLU A 171 13.19 -12.71 -23.31
C GLU A 171 12.88 -12.82 -24.80
N ASN A 172 11.95 -11.98 -25.30
CA ASN A 172 11.44 -11.98 -26.67
C ASN A 172 10.99 -13.38 -27.18
N GLY A 173 10.30 -14.16 -26.32
CA GLY A 173 9.79 -15.49 -26.65
C GLY A 173 10.85 -16.61 -26.58
N VAL A 174 12.08 -16.31 -26.16
CA VAL A 174 13.14 -17.30 -25.97
C VAL A 174 13.38 -17.55 -24.50
N GLU A 175 13.19 -18.78 -24.07
CA GLU A 175 13.45 -19.20 -22.69
C GLU A 175 14.91 -19.61 -22.48
N TYR A 176 15.44 -19.32 -21.29
CA TYR A 176 16.77 -19.72 -20.86
C TYR A 176 16.85 -19.86 -19.33
N ASN A 177 17.68 -20.80 -18.87
CA ASN A 177 17.91 -21.02 -17.45
C ASN A 177 19.14 -20.28 -16.96
N VAL A 178 19.05 -19.76 -15.72
CA VAL A 178 20.19 -19.18 -15.02
C VAL A 178 20.16 -19.61 -13.55
N ILE A 179 21.35 -19.78 -12.97
CA ILE A 179 21.50 -19.96 -11.52
C ILE A 179 22.20 -18.71 -10.99
N LEU A 180 21.52 -18.01 -10.06
CA LEU A 180 22.03 -16.78 -9.48
C LEU A 180 22.24 -16.96 -7.97
N THR A 181 23.30 -16.33 -7.47
CA THR A 181 23.69 -16.40 -6.05
C THR A 181 23.20 -15.14 -5.31
N ARG A 182 22.59 -15.34 -4.14
CA ARG A 182 22.17 -14.24 -3.27
C ARG A 182 23.36 -13.48 -2.72
N THR A 183 23.20 -12.17 -2.61
CA THR A 183 24.22 -11.25 -2.10
C THR A 183 23.58 -10.21 -1.15
N ASN A 184 24.40 -9.70 -0.21
CA ASN A 184 24.07 -8.55 0.64
C ASN A 184 24.71 -7.25 0.14
N LYS A 185 25.46 -7.31 -0.98
CA LYS A 185 26.15 -6.14 -1.55
C LYS A 185 25.14 -5.17 -2.16
N LYS A 186 25.40 -3.87 -1.99
CA LYS A 186 24.64 -2.84 -2.68
C LYS A 186 24.81 -3.01 -4.19
N MET A 187 23.69 -3.15 -4.88
CA MET A 187 23.60 -3.33 -6.32
C MET A 187 24.21 -2.14 -7.08
N LYS A 188 25.07 -2.43 -8.04
CA LYS A 188 25.59 -1.47 -9.01
C LYS A 188 24.87 -1.69 -10.34
N TYR A 189 23.90 -0.84 -10.63
CA TYR A 189 23.09 -0.95 -11.83
C TYR A 189 23.97 -0.90 -13.09
N TYR A 190 23.82 -1.89 -13.96
CA TYR A 190 24.52 -1.92 -15.25
C TYR A 190 23.84 -1.01 -16.26
N TYR A 191 22.51 -1.03 -16.34
CA TYR A 191 21.80 -0.14 -17.23
C TYR A 191 21.47 1.18 -16.52
N PRO A 192 21.44 2.32 -17.26
CA PRO A 192 20.92 3.54 -16.69
C PRO A 192 19.47 3.33 -16.24
N LEU A 193 19.11 3.96 -15.13
CA LEU A 193 17.71 3.97 -14.70
C LEU A 193 16.88 4.66 -15.78
N VAL A 194 15.72 4.09 -16.08
CA VAL A 194 14.82 4.64 -17.10
C VAL A 194 14.35 6.02 -16.62
N LYS A 195 14.64 7.04 -17.41
CA LYS A 195 14.13 8.38 -17.24
C LYS A 195 13.03 8.59 -18.26
N PHE A 196 11.82 8.30 -17.88
CA PHE A 196 10.66 8.52 -18.71
C PHE A 196 10.51 10.01 -19.01
N CYS A 197 10.91 10.46 -20.20
CA CYS A 197 10.72 11.83 -20.62
C CYS A 197 10.47 11.86 -22.13
N SER A 198 9.24 12.12 -22.52
CA SER A 198 8.84 12.30 -23.93
C SER A 198 8.85 13.75 -24.37
N GLU A 199 9.10 14.71 -23.47
CA GLU A 199 9.03 16.14 -23.75
C GLU A 199 10.22 16.89 -23.16
N THR A 200 10.53 18.06 -23.74
CA THR A 200 11.51 18.98 -23.14
C THR A 200 10.89 19.65 -21.93
N LEU A 201 11.31 19.22 -20.74
CA LEU A 201 10.87 19.75 -19.45
C LEU A 201 12.00 20.55 -18.83
N THR A 202 11.68 21.73 -18.32
CA THR A 202 12.58 22.52 -17.50
C THR A 202 12.32 22.21 -16.03
N THR A 203 13.32 21.66 -15.33
CA THR A 203 13.25 21.44 -13.89
C THR A 203 13.38 22.78 -13.17
N ILE A 204 12.37 23.11 -12.36
CA ILE A 204 12.30 24.32 -11.55
C ILE A 204 12.82 24.05 -10.14
N TYR A 205 12.43 22.91 -9.58
CA TYR A 205 12.79 22.48 -8.24
C TYR A 205 12.98 20.95 -8.21
N ASP A 206 13.97 20.50 -7.44
CA ASP A 206 14.25 19.06 -7.27
C ASP A 206 14.72 18.78 -5.84
N SER A 207 14.03 17.87 -5.16
CA SER A 207 14.35 17.38 -3.82
C SER A 207 14.13 15.88 -3.72
N LYS A 208 14.37 15.31 -2.54
CA LYS A 208 14.12 13.88 -2.30
C LYS A 208 12.65 13.52 -2.27
N SER A 209 11.78 14.44 -1.88
CA SER A 209 10.34 14.20 -1.69
C SER A 209 9.50 14.62 -2.88
N HIS A 210 9.94 15.63 -3.64
CA HIS A 210 9.20 16.12 -4.80
C HIS A 210 10.08 16.85 -5.81
N MET A 211 9.57 16.93 -7.04
CA MET A 211 10.18 17.66 -8.16
C MET A 211 9.12 18.50 -8.85
N ILE A 212 9.47 19.71 -9.28
CA ILE A 212 8.61 20.58 -10.08
C ILE A 212 9.28 20.82 -11.42
N GLN A 213 8.56 20.54 -12.49
CA GLN A 213 8.99 20.73 -13.87
C GLN A 213 7.94 21.57 -14.63
N MET A 214 8.38 22.22 -15.69
CA MET A 214 7.52 23.01 -16.58
C MET A 214 7.76 22.62 -18.03
N SER A 215 6.71 22.37 -18.77
CA SER A 215 6.77 22.16 -20.22
C SER A 215 6.82 23.49 -20.98
N ASN A 216 7.19 23.46 -22.27
CA ASN A 216 7.24 24.64 -23.12
C ASN A 216 5.87 25.31 -23.31
N ASP A 217 4.78 24.57 -23.25
CA ASP A 217 3.41 25.06 -23.34
C ASP A 217 2.77 25.40 -21.99
N LYS A 218 3.62 25.50 -20.94
CA LYS A 218 3.26 25.93 -19.57
C LYS A 218 2.36 24.93 -18.84
N ILE A 219 2.57 23.64 -19.01
CA ILE A 219 2.02 22.62 -18.12
C ILE A 219 3.00 22.41 -16.97
N ALA A 220 2.55 22.64 -15.73
CA ALA A 220 3.33 22.34 -14.54
C ALA A 220 3.20 20.86 -14.18
N ILE A 221 4.32 20.19 -13.98
CA ILE A 221 4.38 18.78 -13.56
C ILE A 221 4.96 18.76 -12.15
N ILE A 222 4.18 18.30 -11.18
CA ILE A 222 4.55 18.20 -9.77
C ILE A 222 4.62 16.71 -9.43
N ILE A 223 5.83 16.19 -9.30
CA ILE A 223 6.08 14.79 -8.95
C ILE A 223 6.28 14.72 -7.45
N ILE A 224 5.45 13.98 -6.73
CA ILE A 224 5.51 13.83 -5.28
C ILE A 224 5.75 12.36 -4.97
N SER A 225 6.96 12.03 -4.52
CA SER A 225 7.37 10.65 -4.23
C SER A 225 7.05 10.19 -2.80
N SER A 226 6.75 11.11 -1.88
CA SER A 226 6.41 10.79 -0.49
C SER A 226 5.66 11.94 0.18
N MET A 227 4.71 11.61 1.05
CA MET A 227 4.04 12.55 1.96
C MET A 227 4.69 12.60 3.36
N MET A 228 5.89 12.06 3.52
CA MET A 228 6.61 12.02 4.81
C MET A 228 7.36 13.32 5.14
N ASN A 229 7.56 14.20 4.17
CA ASN A 229 8.24 15.48 4.39
C ASN A 229 7.27 16.52 4.95
N ASP A 230 7.42 16.90 6.20
CA ASP A 230 6.54 17.87 6.88
C ASP A 230 6.59 19.28 6.29
N GLU A 231 7.61 19.61 5.50
CA GLU A 231 7.74 20.89 4.81
C GLU A 231 7.21 20.87 3.36
N LEU A 232 6.67 19.71 2.88
CA LEU A 232 6.28 19.50 1.48
C LEU A 232 5.38 20.62 0.93
N GLY A 233 4.31 20.95 1.64
CA GLY A 233 3.38 21.98 1.21
C GLY A 233 4.03 23.36 1.13
N GLU A 234 4.85 23.71 2.12
CA GLU A 234 5.58 25.00 2.14
C GLU A 234 6.62 25.07 1.03
N GLU A 235 7.33 23.98 0.75
CA GLU A 235 8.31 23.94 -0.32
C GLU A 235 7.67 24.10 -1.70
N ILE A 236 6.51 23.50 -1.94
CA ILE A 236 5.73 23.70 -3.16
C ILE A 236 5.21 25.15 -3.20
N LEU A 237 4.73 25.69 -2.08
CA LEU A 237 4.25 27.07 -1.97
C LEU A 237 5.32 28.12 -2.27
N LYS A 238 6.60 27.89 -1.94
CA LYS A 238 7.71 28.78 -2.33
C LYS A 238 7.79 29.01 -3.84
N ASN A 239 7.26 28.07 -4.64
CA ASN A 239 7.20 28.15 -6.10
C ASN A 239 5.83 28.65 -6.62
N TYR A 240 4.96 29.16 -5.74
CA TYR A 240 3.59 29.57 -6.09
C TYR A 240 3.54 30.59 -7.23
N GLU A 241 4.41 31.61 -7.23
CA GLU A 241 4.44 32.64 -8.26
C GLU A 241 4.75 32.08 -9.66
N LEU A 242 5.52 30.99 -9.75
CA LEU A 242 5.76 30.28 -11.00
C LEU A 242 4.59 29.39 -11.36
N LEU A 243 4.08 28.65 -10.38
CA LEU A 243 2.97 27.71 -10.58
C LEU A 243 1.69 28.43 -11.00
N LYS A 244 1.36 29.61 -10.46
CA LYS A 244 0.14 30.34 -10.84
C LYS A 244 0.11 30.80 -12.31
N ASN A 245 1.26 30.83 -12.97
CA ASN A 245 1.38 31.15 -14.41
C ASN A 245 1.27 29.91 -15.30
N ALA A 246 1.14 28.70 -14.74
CA ALA A 246 0.87 27.51 -15.50
C ALA A 246 -0.56 27.51 -16.05
N LYS A 247 -0.73 26.86 -17.20
CA LYS A 247 -2.04 26.72 -17.86
C LYS A 247 -2.77 25.45 -17.40
N ALA A 248 -2.03 24.48 -16.91
CA ALA A 248 -2.56 23.20 -16.43
C ALA A 248 -1.54 22.53 -15.50
N TYR A 249 -2.00 21.52 -14.77
CA TYR A 249 -1.21 20.82 -13.77
C TYR A 249 -1.30 19.31 -13.97
N ILE A 250 -0.15 18.64 -13.87
CA ILE A 250 -0.05 17.19 -13.72
C ILE A 250 0.58 16.92 -12.36
N ILE A 251 -0.13 16.19 -11.49
CA ILE A 251 0.36 15.81 -10.17
C ILE A 251 0.65 14.32 -10.21
N ASP A 252 1.93 13.96 -10.20
CA ASP A 252 2.39 12.58 -10.31
C ASP A 252 2.66 11.99 -8.92
N ILE A 253 1.77 11.11 -8.48
CA ILE A 253 1.86 10.39 -7.21
C ILE A 253 1.95 8.86 -7.41
N ARG A 254 2.32 8.42 -8.60
CA ARG A 254 2.41 6.98 -8.96
C ARG A 254 3.34 6.18 -8.04
N ASN A 255 4.37 6.81 -7.49
CA ASN A 255 5.34 6.16 -6.60
C ASN A 255 5.21 6.63 -5.15
N ASN A 256 4.05 7.16 -4.75
CA ASN A 256 3.81 7.73 -3.43
C ASN A 256 3.05 6.74 -2.54
N GLY A 257 3.73 6.12 -1.61
CA GLY A 257 3.17 5.19 -0.63
C GLY A 257 2.49 5.88 0.57
N GLY A 258 2.29 7.21 0.52
CA GLY A 258 1.66 7.98 1.59
C GLY A 258 2.64 8.63 2.54
N GLY A 259 2.19 8.85 3.78
CA GLY A 259 2.90 9.53 4.84
C GLY A 259 1.94 10.29 5.75
N ASN A 260 2.24 11.55 6.02
CA ASN A 260 1.40 12.44 6.82
C ASN A 260 0.29 13.06 5.95
N SER A 261 -0.97 12.84 6.29
CA SER A 261 -2.13 13.38 5.56
C SER A 261 -2.16 14.90 5.53
N ASN A 262 -1.68 15.59 6.58
CA ASN A 262 -1.60 17.04 6.59
C ASN A 262 -0.78 17.61 5.42
N ASN A 263 0.24 16.89 4.96
CA ASN A 263 1.02 17.27 3.81
C ASN A 263 0.23 17.13 2.50
N ALA A 264 -0.56 16.08 2.38
CA ALA A 264 -1.47 15.88 1.25
C ALA A 264 -2.53 16.99 1.19
N ASP A 265 -3.12 17.33 2.34
CA ASP A 265 -4.14 18.37 2.49
C ASP A 265 -3.55 19.77 2.19
N HIS A 266 -2.32 20.01 2.62
CA HIS A 266 -1.63 21.27 2.31
C HIS A 266 -1.40 21.43 0.80
N VAL A 267 -1.00 20.37 0.10
CA VAL A 267 -0.87 20.41 -1.36
C VAL A 267 -2.24 20.59 -2.02
N ALA A 268 -3.27 19.88 -1.57
CA ALA A 268 -4.63 20.01 -2.10
C ALA A 268 -5.19 21.41 -1.95
N SER A 269 -4.88 22.09 -0.85
CA SER A 269 -5.35 23.46 -0.59
C SER A 269 -4.95 24.47 -1.66
N LEU A 270 -3.81 24.25 -2.35
CA LEU A 270 -3.38 25.09 -3.47
C LEU A 270 -4.34 25.03 -4.66
N PHE A 271 -5.07 23.94 -4.82
CA PHE A 271 -6.00 23.70 -5.93
C PHE A 271 -7.47 23.95 -5.56
N ILE A 272 -7.80 23.84 -4.28
CA ILE A 272 -9.19 24.03 -3.79
C ILE A 272 -9.43 25.50 -3.45
N GLY A 273 -8.48 26.14 -2.76
CA GLY A 273 -8.50 27.58 -2.45
C GLY A 273 -9.46 28.01 -1.33
N ASN A 274 -10.28 27.08 -0.81
CA ASN A 274 -11.23 27.29 0.28
C ASN A 274 -11.06 26.22 1.34
N SER A 275 -11.74 26.38 2.49
CA SER A 275 -11.84 25.30 3.49
C SER A 275 -12.53 24.05 2.90
N PHE A 276 -12.04 22.89 3.27
CA PHE A 276 -12.56 21.60 2.79
C PHE A 276 -12.43 20.51 3.87
N ARG A 277 -13.25 19.49 3.77
CA ARG A 277 -13.15 18.28 4.59
C ARG A 277 -12.26 17.26 3.91
N THR A 278 -11.61 16.41 4.70
CA THR A 278 -10.59 15.48 4.17
C THR A 278 -11.10 14.07 3.94
N ASP A 279 -11.89 13.52 4.84
CA ASP A 279 -12.49 12.19 4.71
C ASP A 279 -13.71 12.00 5.65
N ASN A 280 -14.37 10.86 5.50
CA ASN A 280 -15.33 10.34 6.47
C ASN A 280 -14.67 9.17 7.21
N ALA A 281 -14.49 9.29 8.52
CA ALA A 281 -13.83 8.28 9.30
C ALA A 281 -14.76 7.66 10.36
N TYR A 282 -14.48 6.40 10.67
CA TYR A 282 -15.24 5.62 11.64
C TYR A 282 -14.26 4.86 12.53
N HIS A 283 -14.50 4.93 13.85
CA HIS A 283 -13.72 4.24 14.85
C HIS A 283 -14.55 3.10 15.47
N PRO A 284 -14.01 1.89 15.66
CA PRO A 284 -14.72 0.81 16.28
C PRO A 284 -15.05 1.14 17.75
N ILE A 285 -16.28 0.86 18.17
CA ILE A 285 -16.71 1.01 19.56
C ILE A 285 -16.93 -0.36 20.18
N HIS A 286 -16.29 -0.59 21.31
CA HIS A 286 -16.43 -1.79 22.10
C HIS A 286 -17.12 -1.47 23.43
N ILE A 287 -18.34 -2.01 23.64
CA ILE A 287 -19.10 -1.82 24.86
C ILE A 287 -19.45 -3.19 25.46
N GLY A 288 -18.74 -3.57 26.54
CA GLY A 288 -18.85 -4.89 27.16
C GLY A 288 -20.26 -5.27 27.61
N ALA A 289 -21.05 -4.32 28.12
CA ALA A 289 -22.44 -4.58 28.55
C ALA A 289 -23.35 -5.05 27.37
N TYR A 290 -23.15 -4.46 26.18
CA TYR A 290 -23.91 -4.87 24.98
C TYR A 290 -23.49 -6.25 24.48
N LYS A 291 -22.21 -6.60 24.57
CA LYS A 291 -21.75 -7.99 24.30
C LYS A 291 -22.38 -8.99 25.29
N ALA A 292 -22.45 -8.63 26.55
CA ALA A 292 -23.11 -9.47 27.57
C ALA A 292 -24.60 -9.70 27.27
N TRP A 293 -25.33 -8.63 26.94
CA TRP A 293 -26.74 -8.75 26.55
C TRP A 293 -26.92 -9.54 25.24
N GLY A 294 -26.02 -9.35 24.29
CA GLY A 294 -26.01 -10.10 23.03
C GLY A 294 -25.85 -11.60 23.25
N LYS A 295 -24.91 -11.98 24.11
CA LYS A 295 -24.70 -13.39 24.48
C LYS A 295 -25.87 -13.97 25.25
N TYR A 296 -26.43 -13.22 26.21
CA TYR A 296 -27.58 -13.63 26.98
C TYR A 296 -28.83 -13.88 26.10
N ASN A 297 -29.07 -13.00 25.14
CA ASN A 297 -30.21 -13.09 24.22
C ASN A 297 -29.90 -13.84 22.93
N LYS A 298 -28.70 -14.42 22.79
CA LYS A 298 -28.17 -15.11 21.58
C LYS A 298 -28.14 -14.26 20.32
N VAL A 299 -28.17 -12.95 20.44
CA VAL A 299 -28.15 -12.01 19.31
C VAL A 299 -26.83 -12.14 18.53
N ASN A 300 -25.73 -12.46 19.21
CA ASN A 300 -24.42 -12.72 18.60
C ASN A 300 -24.41 -13.95 17.66
N GLU A 301 -25.39 -14.85 17.79
CA GLU A 301 -25.50 -16.06 16.97
C GLU A 301 -26.43 -15.88 15.76
N MET A 302 -27.20 -14.77 15.73
CA MET A 302 -28.20 -14.50 14.69
C MET A 302 -27.58 -13.90 13.43
N THR A 303 -28.24 -14.11 12.30
CA THR A 303 -28.09 -13.29 11.11
C THR A 303 -28.87 -12.00 11.24
N GLU A 304 -28.62 -11.00 10.38
CA GLU A 304 -29.39 -9.76 10.37
C GLU A 304 -30.89 -10.00 10.04
N GLU A 305 -31.14 -11.01 9.18
CA GLU A 305 -32.51 -11.40 8.83
C GLU A 305 -33.26 -12.04 10.02
N GLU A 306 -32.62 -12.97 10.74
CA GLU A 306 -33.17 -13.57 11.96
C GLU A 306 -33.42 -12.53 13.05
N LEU A 307 -32.52 -11.54 13.20
CA LEU A 307 -32.69 -10.44 14.11
C LEU A 307 -33.97 -9.62 13.79
N LYS A 308 -34.15 -9.27 12.51
CA LYS A 308 -35.36 -8.54 12.05
C LYS A 308 -36.62 -9.33 12.21
N ILE A 309 -36.60 -10.64 11.96
CA ILE A 309 -37.76 -11.52 12.18
C ILE A 309 -38.15 -11.55 13.66
N GLN A 310 -37.15 -11.66 14.56
CA GLN A 310 -37.42 -11.84 15.99
C GLN A 310 -37.75 -10.54 16.73
N TYR A 311 -37.06 -9.43 16.37
CA TYR A 311 -37.13 -8.17 17.12
C TYR A 311 -37.64 -6.98 16.30
N GLY A 312 -37.89 -7.16 15.00
CA GLY A 312 -38.30 -6.08 14.09
C GLY A 312 -37.23 -4.98 14.01
N ASP A 313 -37.69 -3.73 13.91
CA ASP A 313 -36.83 -2.53 13.86
C ASP A 313 -36.50 -1.99 15.28
N ASN A 314 -36.29 -2.88 16.24
CA ASN A 314 -35.96 -2.47 17.61
C ASN A 314 -34.49 -2.00 17.70
N ALA A 315 -34.29 -0.69 17.83
CA ALA A 315 -32.99 -0.04 17.86
C ALA A 315 -32.04 -0.58 18.96
N PHE A 316 -32.56 -1.05 20.09
CA PHE A 316 -31.73 -1.62 21.15
C PHE A 316 -31.11 -2.95 20.73
N TYR A 317 -31.88 -3.86 20.13
CA TYR A 317 -31.37 -5.15 19.65
C TYR A 317 -30.51 -4.98 18.41
N GLU A 318 -30.82 -4.04 17.52
CA GLU A 318 -29.96 -3.67 16.40
C GLU A 318 -28.58 -3.19 16.89
N LYS A 319 -28.53 -2.33 17.91
CA LYS A 319 -27.29 -1.86 18.53
C LYS A 319 -26.50 -3.01 19.17
N ILE A 320 -27.17 -3.91 19.90
CA ILE A 320 -26.54 -5.11 20.46
C ILE A 320 -25.92 -5.94 19.35
N TYR A 321 -26.66 -6.21 18.27
CA TYR A 321 -26.20 -6.98 17.12
C TYR A 321 -24.95 -6.36 16.50
N LYS A 322 -24.98 -5.06 16.22
CA LYS A 322 -23.84 -4.31 15.65
C LYS A 322 -22.60 -4.38 16.53
N ILE A 323 -22.76 -4.21 17.85
CA ILE A 323 -21.63 -4.27 18.79
C ILE A 323 -21.07 -5.70 18.88
N CYS A 324 -21.92 -6.72 18.94
CA CYS A 324 -21.49 -8.12 19.01
C CYS A 324 -20.76 -8.59 17.75
N ASN A 325 -21.10 -8.01 16.60
CA ASN A 325 -20.50 -8.34 15.30
C ASN A 325 -19.43 -7.34 14.84
N HIS A 326 -18.94 -6.48 15.73
CA HIS A 326 -17.91 -5.47 15.45
C HIS A 326 -18.25 -4.52 14.29
N ILE A 327 -19.53 -4.17 14.12
CA ILE A 327 -20.01 -3.25 13.08
C ILE A 327 -20.60 -1.96 13.67
N TYR A 328 -20.30 -1.67 14.94
CA TYR A 328 -20.68 -0.44 15.61
C TYR A 328 -19.50 0.52 15.68
N TYR A 329 -19.69 1.70 15.09
CA TYR A 329 -18.64 2.70 14.94
C TYR A 329 -19.10 4.05 15.44
N GLU A 330 -18.16 4.83 15.96
CA GLU A 330 -18.30 6.26 16.12
C GLU A 330 -17.88 6.94 14.83
N HIS A 331 -18.73 7.84 14.33
CA HIS A 331 -18.38 8.67 13.19
C HIS A 331 -17.52 9.83 13.66
N ASP A 332 -16.35 9.95 13.06
CA ASP A 332 -15.46 11.07 13.25
C ASP A 332 -15.75 12.09 12.14
N GLU A 333 -16.40 13.20 12.51
CA GLU A 333 -16.57 14.31 11.59
C GLU A 333 -15.19 14.94 11.38
N SER A 334 -14.62 14.70 10.22
CA SER A 334 -13.31 15.24 9.88
C SER A 334 -13.27 16.76 10.04
N ASP A 335 -12.22 17.25 10.65
CA ASP A 335 -11.99 18.69 10.78
C ASP A 335 -12.00 19.37 9.42
N THR A 336 -12.54 20.58 9.39
CA THR A 336 -12.46 21.43 8.20
C THR A 336 -11.05 22.00 8.11
N ILE A 337 -10.31 21.64 7.07
CA ILE A 337 -8.99 22.18 6.81
C ILE A 337 -9.14 23.64 6.33
N ILE A 338 -8.60 24.56 7.11
CA ILE A 338 -8.50 25.97 6.74
C ILE A 338 -7.05 26.24 6.41
N GLN A 339 -6.75 26.36 5.11
CA GLN A 339 -5.40 26.63 4.65
C GLN A 339 -5.24 28.10 4.28
N ASN A 340 -4.15 28.68 4.75
CA ASN A 340 -3.77 30.05 4.40
C ASN A 340 -2.85 30.00 3.16
N VAL A 341 -3.46 29.90 1.99
CA VAL A 341 -2.74 29.93 0.71
C VAL A 341 -2.92 31.27 0.02
N PRO A 342 -1.91 31.79 -0.72
CA PRO A 342 -2.00 33.09 -1.39
C PRO A 342 -3.13 33.19 -2.41
N GLY A 343 -3.61 32.06 -2.92
CA GLY A 343 -4.71 31.95 -3.85
C GLY A 343 -4.82 30.55 -4.43
N LYS A 344 -5.92 30.28 -5.14
CA LYS A 344 -6.15 29.03 -5.83
C LYS A 344 -5.32 28.97 -7.12
N LEU A 345 -4.65 27.85 -7.37
CA LEU A 345 -4.10 27.51 -8.69
C LEU A 345 -5.24 27.11 -9.62
N VAL A 346 -5.33 27.75 -10.79
CA VAL A 346 -6.46 27.62 -11.71
C VAL A 346 -6.01 26.97 -13.02
N GLY A 347 -6.72 25.95 -13.46
CA GLY A 347 -6.48 25.25 -14.73
C GLY A 347 -6.89 23.78 -14.64
N PRO A 348 -6.91 23.04 -15.76
CA PRO A 348 -7.11 21.61 -15.76
C PRO A 348 -6.08 20.87 -14.89
N ILE A 349 -6.54 19.86 -14.15
CA ILE A 349 -5.71 19.09 -13.23
C ILE A 349 -5.78 17.63 -13.65
N ILE A 350 -4.63 16.99 -13.79
CA ILE A 350 -4.51 15.54 -13.94
C ILE A 350 -3.71 14.99 -12.79
N ILE A 351 -4.16 13.90 -12.22
CA ILE A 351 -3.44 13.15 -11.17
C ILE A 351 -3.02 11.82 -11.77
N LEU A 352 -1.73 11.49 -11.67
CA LEU A 352 -1.24 10.19 -12.08
C LEU A 352 -1.17 9.27 -10.87
N SER A 353 -1.83 8.12 -10.95
CA SER A 353 -1.89 7.10 -9.90
C SER A 353 -1.39 5.74 -10.37
N SER A 354 -0.99 4.91 -9.42
CA SER A 354 -0.68 3.50 -9.66
C SER A 354 -1.05 2.65 -8.45
N ALA A 355 -0.87 1.32 -8.54
CA ALA A 355 -1.04 0.40 -7.43
C ALA A 355 -0.09 0.66 -6.23
N TYR A 356 0.87 1.55 -6.38
CA TYR A 356 1.76 2.03 -5.30
C TYR A 356 1.22 3.26 -4.58
N THR A 357 0.28 3.97 -5.17
CA THR A 357 -0.35 5.15 -4.58
C THR A 357 -1.19 4.72 -3.38
N ALA A 358 -0.77 5.06 -2.16
CA ALA A 358 -1.36 4.52 -0.94
C ALA A 358 -1.50 5.57 0.17
N SER A 359 -2.37 5.30 1.15
CA SER A 359 -2.47 6.04 2.41
C SER A 359 -2.75 7.54 2.17
N ALA A 360 -1.93 8.45 2.70
CA ALA A 360 -2.10 9.90 2.52
C ALA A 360 -2.15 10.33 1.03
N ALA A 361 -1.53 9.58 0.12
CA ALA A 361 -1.66 9.84 -1.30
C ALA A 361 -3.06 9.47 -1.84
N GLU A 362 -3.73 8.50 -1.26
CA GLU A 362 -5.14 8.18 -1.56
C GLU A 362 -6.08 9.23 -0.97
N ASN A 363 -5.79 9.74 0.22
CA ASN A 363 -6.53 10.87 0.80
C ASN A 363 -6.44 12.10 -0.12
N PHE A 364 -5.27 12.36 -0.72
CA PHE A 364 -5.11 13.41 -1.71
C PHE A 364 -6.03 13.20 -2.93
N ILE A 365 -6.08 11.99 -3.50
CA ILE A 365 -7.00 11.67 -4.61
C ILE A 365 -8.45 11.93 -4.19
N ASN A 366 -8.85 11.45 -3.00
CA ASN A 366 -10.20 11.60 -2.46
C ASN A 366 -10.63 13.07 -2.45
N VAL A 367 -9.82 13.91 -1.80
CA VAL A 367 -10.10 15.34 -1.67
C VAL A 367 -10.11 16.05 -3.02
N MET A 368 -9.13 15.77 -3.87
CA MET A 368 -9.03 16.41 -5.19
C MET A 368 -10.19 16.03 -6.11
N LYS A 369 -10.61 14.77 -6.12
CA LYS A 369 -11.77 14.33 -6.93
C LYS A 369 -13.09 14.93 -6.42
N TYR A 370 -13.22 15.13 -5.12
CA TYR A 370 -14.45 15.66 -4.54
C TYR A 370 -14.60 17.19 -4.73
N TYR A 371 -13.50 17.95 -4.60
CA TYR A 371 -13.54 19.41 -4.60
C TYR A 371 -13.07 20.06 -5.91
N THR A 372 -12.58 19.27 -6.88
CA THR A 372 -12.11 19.77 -8.19
C THR A 372 -12.57 18.86 -9.32
N ASP A 373 -12.39 19.33 -10.57
CA ASP A 373 -12.61 18.52 -11.79
C ASP A 373 -11.34 17.72 -12.17
N ALA A 374 -10.55 17.28 -11.21
CA ALA A 374 -9.32 16.54 -11.47
C ALA A 374 -9.61 15.19 -12.14
N ILE A 375 -8.87 14.89 -13.19
CA ILE A 375 -8.93 13.61 -13.93
C ILE A 375 -7.80 12.72 -13.43
N VAL A 376 -8.13 11.51 -12.99
CA VAL A 376 -7.13 10.51 -12.59
C VAL A 376 -6.76 9.63 -13.77
N ILE A 377 -5.48 9.52 -14.08
CA ILE A 377 -4.94 8.66 -15.14
C ILE A 377 -3.92 7.69 -14.55
N GLY A 378 -3.98 6.43 -14.94
CA GLY A 378 -3.06 5.40 -14.47
C GLY A 378 -3.74 4.08 -14.19
N SER A 379 -3.38 3.41 -13.11
CA SER A 379 -4.11 2.27 -12.56
C SER A 379 -4.77 2.61 -11.23
N SER A 380 -5.64 1.72 -10.75
CA SER A 380 -6.25 1.86 -9.42
C SER A 380 -5.17 1.98 -8.35
N SER A 381 -5.42 2.83 -7.36
CA SER A 381 -4.55 3.00 -6.21
C SER A 381 -4.50 1.73 -5.34
N PHE A 382 -3.68 1.71 -4.31
CA PHE A 382 -3.42 0.55 -3.48
C PHE A 382 -4.67 0.05 -2.72
N GLY A 383 -5.48 0.97 -2.21
CA GLY A 383 -6.68 0.65 -1.45
C GLY A 383 -6.39 0.43 0.04
N SER A 384 -5.52 1.22 0.63
CA SER A 384 -5.23 1.13 2.05
C SER A 384 -4.89 2.51 2.62
N THR A 385 -5.71 2.94 3.57
CA THR A 385 -5.46 4.10 4.43
C THR A 385 -6.02 3.80 5.83
N GLY A 386 -5.57 4.52 6.83
CA GLY A 386 -6.02 4.33 8.19
C GLY A 386 -5.07 4.97 9.20
N GLN A 387 -5.35 4.75 10.48
CA GLN A 387 -4.50 5.18 11.58
C GLN A 387 -3.95 3.93 12.28
N PRO A 388 -2.72 3.49 11.95
CA PRO A 388 -2.18 2.29 12.56
C PRO A 388 -1.76 2.53 14.00
N LEU A 389 -2.26 1.70 14.91
CA LEU A 389 -1.79 1.60 16.29
C LEU A 389 -0.57 0.69 16.33
N MET A 390 0.57 1.24 16.76
CA MET A 390 1.87 0.58 16.70
C MET A 390 2.24 -0.05 18.04
N TYR A 391 2.82 -1.25 18.00
CA TYR A 391 3.34 -1.96 19.18
C TYR A 391 4.75 -2.48 18.92
N GLU A 392 5.63 -2.26 19.88
CA GLU A 392 6.93 -2.92 19.92
C GLU A 392 6.81 -4.22 20.72
N LEU A 393 7.43 -5.29 20.23
CA LEU A 393 7.50 -6.58 20.89
C LEU A 393 8.81 -6.72 21.67
N GLU A 394 8.78 -7.41 22.81
CA GLU A 394 9.97 -7.65 23.65
C GLU A 394 11.07 -8.42 22.89
N SER A 395 10.67 -9.19 21.90
CA SER A 395 11.59 -9.89 20.99
C SER A 395 12.32 -8.98 20.00
N GLY A 396 11.95 -7.68 19.92
CA GLY A 396 12.67 -6.62 19.20
C GLY A 396 12.07 -6.20 17.87
N GLY A 397 11.06 -6.89 17.37
CA GLY A 397 10.24 -6.45 16.24
C GLY A 397 8.97 -5.76 16.72
N GLY A 398 7.91 -5.82 15.95
CA GLY A 398 6.64 -5.24 16.34
C GLY A 398 5.50 -5.55 15.39
N PHE A 399 4.35 -5.00 15.70
CA PHE A 399 3.17 -5.09 14.86
C PHE A 399 2.38 -3.78 14.87
N ARG A 400 1.50 -3.65 13.92
CA ARG A 400 0.54 -2.55 13.84
C ARG A 400 -0.84 -3.07 13.47
N ILE A 401 -1.86 -2.38 13.94
CA ILE A 401 -3.26 -2.69 13.66
C ILE A 401 -3.95 -1.42 13.18
N CYS A 402 -4.64 -1.49 12.06
CA CYS A 402 -5.44 -0.39 11.54
C CYS A 402 -6.68 -0.17 12.42
N THR A 403 -6.81 1.03 12.98
CA THR A 403 -7.87 1.37 13.94
C THR A 403 -8.95 2.27 13.35
N ARG A 404 -8.81 2.70 12.11
CA ARG A 404 -9.71 3.68 11.48
C ARG A 404 -10.21 3.17 10.15
N ARG A 405 -11.53 3.15 9.98
CA ARG A 405 -12.20 2.91 8.71
C ARG A 405 -12.45 4.24 8.01
N SER A 406 -11.80 4.49 6.91
CA SER A 406 -12.04 5.66 6.07
C SER A 406 -12.92 5.31 4.88
N LEU A 407 -13.85 6.20 4.55
CA LEU A 407 -14.63 6.19 3.32
C LEU A 407 -14.24 7.40 2.48
N ALA A 408 -14.48 7.31 1.19
CA ALA A 408 -14.40 8.48 0.32
C ALA A 408 -15.41 9.55 0.76
N LEU A 409 -15.19 10.81 0.39
CA LEU A 409 -16.07 11.93 0.74
C LEU A 409 -17.48 11.80 0.16
N ASP A 410 -17.64 11.03 -0.93
CA ASP A 410 -18.94 10.66 -1.50
C ASP A 410 -19.61 9.47 -0.77
N GLY A 411 -18.98 8.92 0.26
CA GLY A 411 -19.45 7.78 1.05
C GLY A 411 -19.06 6.42 0.46
N SER A 412 -18.37 6.35 -0.66
CA SER A 412 -17.98 5.07 -1.26
C SER A 412 -16.81 4.41 -0.54
N GLU A 413 -16.77 3.07 -0.58
CA GLU A 413 -15.65 2.26 -0.07
C GLU A 413 -14.50 2.26 -1.08
N PHE A 414 -13.29 2.47 -0.59
CA PHE A 414 -12.06 2.34 -1.40
C PHE A 414 -11.01 1.42 -0.75
N ILE A 415 -11.19 1.05 0.51
CA ILE A 415 -10.27 0.14 1.20
C ILE A 415 -10.35 -1.25 0.56
N ASN A 416 -9.20 -1.79 0.15
CA ASN A 416 -9.01 -3.01 -0.63
C ASN A 416 -9.49 -2.92 -2.10
N LEU A 417 -10.01 -1.78 -2.53
CA LEU A 417 -10.45 -1.53 -3.90
C LEU A 417 -9.53 -0.55 -4.64
N GLY A 418 -9.04 0.46 -3.91
CA GLY A 418 -8.35 1.61 -4.46
C GLY A 418 -9.30 2.58 -5.18
N PHE A 419 -8.81 3.79 -5.42
CA PHE A 419 -9.46 4.74 -6.31
C PHE A 419 -9.22 4.33 -7.76
N LYS A 420 -10.28 4.08 -8.50
CA LYS A 420 -10.19 3.77 -9.93
C LYS A 420 -9.83 5.02 -10.72
N PRO A 421 -8.94 4.92 -11.71
CA PRO A 421 -8.65 6.03 -12.60
C PRO A 421 -9.85 6.33 -13.53
N ASP A 422 -9.98 7.59 -13.94
CA ASP A 422 -10.94 7.98 -14.99
C ASP A 422 -10.48 7.53 -16.38
N ILE A 423 -9.16 7.41 -16.57
CA ILE A 423 -8.54 6.89 -17.78
C ILE A 423 -7.49 5.85 -17.39
N GLU A 424 -7.73 4.59 -17.70
CA GLU A 424 -6.76 3.53 -17.49
C GLU A 424 -5.59 3.65 -18.48
N CYS A 425 -4.38 3.69 -17.94
CA CYS A 425 -3.15 3.72 -18.70
C CYS A 425 -1.98 3.26 -17.81
N CYS A 426 -1.39 2.13 -18.12
CA CYS A 426 -0.28 1.57 -17.37
C CYS A 426 1.02 1.60 -18.19
N LEU A 427 2.16 1.59 -17.51
CA LEU A 427 3.43 1.39 -18.17
C LEU A 427 3.53 -0.05 -18.66
N SER A 428 4.00 -0.22 -19.90
CA SER A 428 4.25 -1.51 -20.53
C SER A 428 5.76 -1.84 -20.59
N ILE A 429 6.10 -3.08 -20.88
CA ILE A 429 7.50 -3.48 -21.13
C ILE A 429 8.11 -2.65 -22.28
N ASP A 430 7.33 -2.32 -23.30
CA ASP A 430 7.78 -1.49 -24.43
C ASP A 430 8.09 -0.05 -24.00
N ASP A 431 7.37 0.52 -23.04
CA ASP A 431 7.71 1.82 -22.47
C ASP A 431 9.10 1.81 -21.85
N PHE A 432 9.47 0.75 -21.14
CA PHE A 432 10.80 0.59 -20.57
C PHE A 432 11.87 0.38 -21.66
N LYS A 433 11.56 -0.36 -22.72
CA LYS A 433 12.48 -0.60 -23.85
C LYS A 433 12.76 0.68 -24.64
N THR A 434 11.74 1.49 -24.85
CA THR A 434 11.80 2.73 -25.65
C THR A 434 12.11 3.98 -24.82
N ASN A 435 12.22 3.83 -23.50
CA ASN A 435 12.37 4.94 -22.54
C ASN A 435 11.26 5.99 -22.68
N THR A 436 10.03 5.52 -22.87
CA THR A 436 8.82 6.35 -23.02
C THR A 436 7.97 6.22 -21.76
N ASP A 437 7.32 7.31 -21.33
CA ASP A 437 6.26 7.28 -20.31
C ASP A 437 4.91 7.46 -20.99
N SER A 438 4.26 6.36 -21.34
CA SER A 438 2.95 6.37 -21.97
C SER A 438 1.88 7.01 -21.10
N VAL A 439 1.98 6.89 -19.76
CA VAL A 439 1.04 7.48 -18.81
C VAL A 439 1.20 9.00 -18.77
N MET A 440 2.42 9.51 -18.66
CA MET A 440 2.70 10.94 -18.72
C MET A 440 2.32 11.53 -20.09
N LYS A 441 2.64 10.81 -21.18
CA LYS A 441 2.24 11.21 -22.54
C LYS A 441 0.72 11.32 -22.66
N LYS A 442 -0.02 10.34 -22.16
CA LYS A 442 -1.49 10.35 -22.12
C LYS A 442 -2.02 11.55 -21.33
N ALA A 443 -1.40 11.90 -20.19
CA ALA A 443 -1.79 13.06 -19.40
C ALA A 443 -1.62 14.38 -20.18
N ILE A 444 -0.45 14.58 -20.79
CA ILE A 444 -0.16 15.78 -21.59
C ILE A 444 -1.13 15.89 -22.77
N GLU A 445 -1.37 14.79 -23.50
CA GLU A 445 -2.34 14.74 -24.59
C GLU A 445 -3.77 15.05 -24.14
N THR A 446 -4.15 14.59 -22.94
CA THR A 446 -5.47 14.85 -22.35
C THR A 446 -5.62 16.33 -22.02
N ILE A 447 -4.63 16.94 -21.37
CA ILE A 447 -4.62 18.39 -21.07
C ILE A 447 -4.75 19.21 -22.34
N ARG A 448 -4.02 18.87 -23.39
CA ARG A 448 -4.06 19.60 -24.67
C ARG A 448 -5.41 19.55 -25.39
N LYS A 449 -6.25 18.56 -25.06
CA LYS A 449 -7.62 18.41 -25.59
C LYS A 449 -8.68 19.15 -24.77
N ILE A 450 -8.38 19.47 -23.51
CA ILE A 450 -9.25 20.25 -22.64
C ILE A 450 -9.08 21.73 -23.06
N LYS A 451 -10.14 22.29 -23.65
CA LYS A 451 -10.15 23.68 -24.11
C LYS A 451 -10.64 24.64 -23.03
#